data_723dcac18f69a613888e1e44e2015d75
#
_entry.id   723dcac18f69a613888e1e44e2015d75
#
_cell.length_a   1.000
_cell.length_b   1.000
_cell.length_c   1.000
_cell.angle_alpha   90.00
_cell.angle_beta   90.00
_cell.angle_gamma   90.00
#
_symmetry.space_group_name_H-M   'P 1'
#
loop_
_entity.id
_entity.type
_entity.pdbx_description
1 polymer ?
#
loop_
_entity_poly.entity_id
_entity_poly.type
_entity_poly.pdbx_seq_one_letter_code
_entity_poly.pdbx_strand_id
1 'polypeptide(L)'
;GTSMATPQMAGVSAVVLQRVQSDPLFASMTDRQKVDVVQNLIMGTATPVVDPAQDTGAYYSPRKQGAGLVDALAATTSSVYPTVVGAPEQSRPKADLGDGTTGWHFDVTLHNLSGVEATYELSSQALSEIVEGGFFTEHSSDWRGRGVEIRYSGGASAVAEGASVTVPASGEVTVGIDITPGAEFASYVAQNTPNGTFLDGFVRFASKTGGQPDLAVPYLGFYGDWGKAPIFDALASEGGAHTLASGIYNGTTGQLLGYNPLVKAANRRGAPNPDRYVISRSEASGAPTVLAPRTGTLRSVHTLNTVYANAAGQTVASFATHQAWKSGV
;
A
#
# COMPACT_ATOMS: atom_id res chain seq x y z
N GLY A 1 -0.74 -19.94 -4.28
CA GLY A 1 0.10 -18.81 -3.91
C GLY A 1 0.53 -18.00 -5.13
N THR A 2 1.38 -17.02 -4.95
CA THR A 2 1.84 -16.08 -6.01
C THR A 2 2.46 -16.78 -7.21
N SER A 3 3.21 -17.87 -7.00
CA SER A 3 3.81 -18.67 -8.08
C SER A 3 2.76 -19.32 -9.00
N MET A 4 1.53 -19.52 -8.52
CA MET A 4 0.42 -20.04 -9.32
C MET A 4 -0.36 -18.91 -10.00
N ALA A 5 -0.51 -17.77 -9.32
CA ALA A 5 -1.22 -16.61 -9.86
C ALA A 5 -0.43 -15.91 -10.98
N THR A 6 0.88 -15.83 -10.86
CA THR A 6 1.75 -15.12 -11.83
C THR A 6 1.61 -15.65 -13.28
N PRO A 7 1.69 -16.97 -13.56
CA PRO A 7 1.52 -17.46 -14.94
C PRO A 7 0.09 -17.28 -15.46
N GLN A 8 -0.94 -17.31 -14.59
CA GLN A 8 -2.31 -16.99 -15.01
C GLN A 8 -2.41 -15.53 -15.45
N MET A 9 -1.86 -14.60 -14.66
CA MET A 9 -1.82 -13.18 -15.03
C MET A 9 -0.99 -12.93 -16.30
N ALA A 10 0.11 -13.65 -16.51
CA ALA A 10 0.87 -13.58 -17.74
C ALA A 10 0.02 -14.01 -18.95
N GLY A 11 -0.77 -15.08 -18.81
CA GLY A 11 -1.70 -15.53 -19.84
C GLY A 11 -2.78 -14.50 -20.16
N VAL A 12 -3.46 -13.94 -19.13
CA VAL A 12 -4.45 -12.88 -19.31
C VAL A 12 -3.83 -11.66 -19.99
N SER A 13 -2.65 -11.23 -19.53
CA SER A 13 -1.93 -10.08 -20.12
C SER A 13 -1.60 -10.30 -21.59
N ALA A 14 -1.22 -11.51 -21.97
CA ALA A 14 -0.94 -11.85 -23.37
C ALA A 14 -2.21 -11.74 -24.25
N VAL A 15 -3.35 -12.22 -23.78
CA VAL A 15 -4.63 -12.13 -24.51
C VAL A 15 -5.09 -10.67 -24.65
N VAL A 16 -5.01 -9.87 -23.57
CA VAL A 16 -5.37 -8.45 -23.62
C VAL A 16 -4.41 -7.69 -24.53
N LEU A 17 -3.10 -7.97 -24.48
CA LEU A 17 -2.10 -7.38 -25.37
C LEU A 17 -2.38 -7.72 -26.83
N GLN A 18 -2.72 -8.97 -27.13
CA GLN A 18 -3.09 -9.40 -28.49
C GLN A 18 -4.26 -8.56 -29.03
N ARG A 19 -5.32 -8.36 -28.22
CA ARG A 19 -6.42 -7.46 -28.58
C ARG A 19 -5.93 -6.05 -28.85
N VAL A 20 -5.18 -5.45 -27.92
CA VAL A 20 -4.70 -4.06 -28.04
C VAL A 20 -3.80 -3.86 -29.25
N GLN A 21 -3.09 -4.90 -29.70
CA GLN A 21 -2.24 -4.85 -30.90
C GLN A 21 -3.05 -4.98 -32.20
N SER A 22 -4.15 -5.71 -32.20
CA SER A 22 -4.91 -6.06 -33.41
C SER A 22 -6.19 -5.25 -33.62
N ASP A 23 -6.78 -4.71 -32.56
CA ASP A 23 -8.05 -3.96 -32.63
C ASP A 23 -7.81 -2.52 -33.13
N PRO A 24 -8.51 -2.06 -34.16
CA PRO A 24 -8.44 -0.69 -34.68
C PRO A 24 -8.65 0.41 -33.63
N LEU A 25 -9.38 0.13 -32.56
CA LEU A 25 -9.57 1.08 -31.46
C LEU A 25 -8.27 1.60 -30.84
N PHE A 26 -7.20 0.82 -30.93
CA PHE A 26 -5.88 1.16 -30.36
C PHE A 26 -4.83 1.53 -31.40
N ALA A 27 -5.24 1.65 -32.69
CA ALA A 27 -4.28 1.82 -33.80
C ALA A 27 -3.46 3.12 -33.71
N SER A 28 -4.01 4.19 -33.15
CA SER A 28 -3.31 5.46 -32.97
C SER A 28 -2.32 5.52 -31.82
N MET A 29 -2.31 4.48 -30.96
CA MET A 29 -1.45 4.43 -29.77
C MET A 29 -0.04 3.98 -30.10
N THR A 30 0.93 4.60 -29.46
CA THR A 30 2.33 4.12 -29.45
C THR A 30 2.44 2.79 -28.68
N ASP A 31 3.52 2.05 -28.89
CA ASP A 31 3.75 0.78 -28.17
C ASP A 31 3.76 0.98 -26.65
N ARG A 32 4.29 2.09 -26.15
CA ARG A 32 4.27 2.42 -24.74
C ARG A 32 2.84 2.62 -24.22
N GLN A 33 2.02 3.40 -24.93
CA GLN A 33 0.62 3.61 -24.58
C GLN A 33 -0.19 2.30 -24.61
N LYS A 34 0.11 1.41 -25.57
CA LYS A 34 -0.51 0.08 -25.62
C LYS A 34 -0.21 -0.76 -24.39
N VAL A 35 1.03 -0.74 -23.90
CA VAL A 35 1.41 -1.44 -22.65
C VAL A 35 0.66 -0.85 -21.45
N ASP A 36 0.59 0.48 -21.36
CA ASP A 36 -0.13 1.15 -20.26
C ASP A 36 -1.63 0.84 -20.30
N VAL A 37 -2.25 0.85 -21.48
CA VAL A 37 -3.66 0.50 -21.66
C VAL A 37 -3.96 -0.96 -21.30
N VAL A 38 -3.07 -1.91 -21.64
CA VAL A 38 -3.24 -3.31 -21.18
C VAL A 38 -3.36 -3.39 -19.67
N GLN A 39 -2.50 -2.69 -18.95
CA GLN A 39 -2.56 -2.66 -17.49
C GLN A 39 -3.85 -1.97 -16.98
N ASN A 40 -4.24 -0.87 -17.61
CA ASN A 40 -5.43 -0.11 -17.24
C ASN A 40 -6.71 -0.91 -17.48
N LEU A 41 -6.80 -1.64 -18.57
CA LEU A 41 -7.92 -2.55 -18.85
C LEU A 41 -7.98 -3.68 -17.81
N ILE A 42 -6.87 -4.37 -17.55
CA ILE A 42 -6.82 -5.48 -16.58
C ILE A 42 -7.19 -5.02 -15.17
N MET A 43 -6.61 -3.91 -14.72
CA MET A 43 -6.86 -3.40 -13.37
C MET A 43 -8.25 -2.77 -13.26
N GLY A 44 -8.62 -1.94 -14.26
CA GLY A 44 -9.87 -1.18 -14.21
C GLY A 44 -11.12 -2.05 -14.33
N THR A 45 -11.03 -3.23 -14.98
CA THR A 45 -12.15 -4.17 -15.10
C THR A 45 -12.10 -5.31 -14.08
N ALA A 46 -11.10 -5.33 -13.18
CA ALA A 46 -11.04 -6.31 -12.11
C ALA A 46 -12.23 -6.14 -11.14
N THR A 47 -12.77 -7.24 -10.66
CA THR A 47 -13.91 -7.23 -9.75
C THR A 47 -13.47 -7.29 -8.30
N PRO A 48 -13.70 -6.23 -7.49
CA PRO A 48 -13.43 -6.27 -6.07
C PRO A 48 -14.18 -7.42 -5.38
N VAL A 49 -13.49 -8.20 -4.56
CA VAL A 49 -14.01 -9.37 -3.86
C VAL A 49 -14.63 -8.93 -2.54
N VAL A 50 -15.89 -9.29 -2.36
CA VAL A 50 -16.63 -9.06 -1.11
C VAL A 50 -16.10 -10.00 -0.03
N ASP A 51 -15.96 -9.49 1.18
CA ASP A 51 -15.64 -10.28 2.35
C ASP A 51 -16.90 -11.03 2.82
N PRO A 52 -16.95 -12.37 2.71
CA PRO A 52 -18.13 -13.13 3.06
C PRO A 52 -18.41 -13.17 4.57
N ALA A 53 -17.45 -12.78 5.39
CA ALA A 53 -17.64 -12.68 6.84
C ALA A 53 -18.28 -11.36 7.27
N GLN A 54 -18.50 -10.42 6.33
CA GLN A 54 -19.12 -9.12 6.58
C GLN A 54 -20.50 -9.05 5.96
N ASP A 55 -21.54 -9.05 6.78
CA ASP A 55 -22.95 -8.94 6.33
C ASP A 55 -23.27 -7.61 5.62
N THR A 56 -22.37 -6.63 5.71
CA THR A 56 -22.51 -5.30 5.11
C THR A 56 -22.15 -5.24 3.63
N GLY A 57 -21.62 -6.32 3.05
CA GLY A 57 -21.11 -6.34 1.68
C GLY A 57 -19.79 -5.56 1.52
N ALA A 58 -19.05 -5.36 2.61
CA ALA A 58 -17.72 -4.76 2.56
C ALA A 58 -16.75 -5.62 1.75
N TYR A 59 -15.88 -4.97 0.97
CA TYR A 59 -14.83 -5.67 0.26
C TYR A 59 -13.66 -5.98 1.18
N TYR A 60 -12.86 -6.97 0.81
CA TYR A 60 -11.50 -7.02 1.34
C TYR A 60 -10.73 -5.75 0.94
N SER A 61 -9.84 -5.29 1.82
CA SER A 61 -8.99 -4.12 1.53
C SER A 61 -8.19 -4.28 0.22
N PRO A 62 -8.01 -3.23 -0.58
CA PRO A 62 -7.09 -3.23 -1.71
C PRO A 62 -5.67 -3.70 -1.38
N ARG A 63 -5.20 -3.53 -0.15
CA ARG A 63 -3.91 -4.03 0.33
C ARG A 63 -3.82 -5.56 0.32
N LYS A 64 -4.97 -6.25 0.33
CA LYS A 64 -5.06 -7.73 0.30
C LYS A 64 -5.35 -8.29 -1.07
N GLN A 65 -6.14 -7.57 -1.87
CA GLN A 65 -6.61 -8.07 -3.17
C GLN A 65 -6.14 -7.25 -4.38
N GLY A 66 -5.42 -6.13 -4.18
CA GLY A 66 -5.08 -5.22 -5.27
C GLY A 66 -6.32 -4.58 -5.89
N ALA A 67 -6.45 -4.65 -7.20
CA ALA A 67 -7.63 -4.14 -7.91
C ALA A 67 -8.84 -5.10 -7.84
N GLY A 68 -8.63 -6.35 -7.43
CA GLY A 68 -9.67 -7.37 -7.36
C GLY A 68 -9.35 -8.64 -8.14
N LEU A 69 -10.37 -9.48 -8.34
CA LEU A 69 -10.27 -10.66 -9.18
C LEU A 69 -10.24 -10.26 -10.65
N VAL A 70 -9.24 -10.74 -11.38
CA VAL A 70 -9.10 -10.45 -12.81
C VAL A 70 -10.25 -11.05 -13.62
N ASP A 71 -10.81 -10.26 -14.53
CA ASP A 71 -11.80 -10.69 -15.52
C ASP A 71 -11.22 -10.51 -16.93
N ALA A 72 -10.78 -11.61 -17.52
CA ALA A 72 -10.18 -11.61 -18.85
C ALA A 72 -11.18 -11.21 -19.94
N LEU A 73 -12.45 -11.59 -19.80
CA LEU A 73 -13.50 -11.22 -20.74
C LEU A 73 -13.76 -9.72 -20.68
N ALA A 74 -13.96 -9.18 -19.47
CA ALA A 74 -14.16 -7.76 -19.29
C ALA A 74 -12.97 -6.94 -19.82
N ALA A 75 -11.73 -7.34 -19.52
CA ALA A 75 -10.53 -6.67 -20.01
C ALA A 75 -10.38 -6.74 -21.54
N THR A 76 -10.89 -7.79 -22.19
CA THR A 76 -10.83 -7.93 -23.65
C THR A 76 -12.08 -7.39 -24.37
N THR A 77 -13.10 -6.94 -23.70
CA THR A 77 -14.32 -6.37 -24.31
C THR A 77 -14.49 -4.87 -24.01
N SER A 78 -13.95 -4.37 -22.92
CA SER A 78 -14.07 -2.96 -22.56
C SER A 78 -13.44 -2.04 -23.60
N SER A 79 -14.18 -1.02 -24.02
CA SER A 79 -13.64 0.13 -24.76
C SER A 79 -13.42 1.34 -23.87
N VAL A 80 -13.77 1.25 -22.59
CA VAL A 80 -13.55 2.29 -21.58
C VAL A 80 -12.55 1.80 -20.55
N TYR A 81 -11.60 2.65 -20.17
CA TYR A 81 -10.64 2.35 -19.11
C TYR A 81 -10.41 3.58 -18.20
N PRO A 82 -10.21 3.38 -16.90
CA PRO A 82 -9.89 4.45 -15.97
C PRO A 82 -8.39 4.72 -15.87
N THR A 83 -8.05 5.97 -15.54
CA THR A 83 -6.73 6.39 -15.07
C THR A 83 -6.89 7.31 -13.87
N VAL A 84 -5.85 7.41 -13.02
CA VAL A 84 -5.81 8.38 -11.91
C VAL A 84 -4.88 9.52 -12.31
N VAL A 85 -5.36 10.75 -12.19
CA VAL A 85 -4.61 11.96 -12.54
C VAL A 85 -3.51 12.20 -11.50
N GLY A 86 -2.31 12.55 -11.96
CA GLY A 86 -1.19 12.92 -11.08
C GLY A 86 -0.37 11.75 -10.53
N ALA A 87 -0.67 10.51 -10.91
CA ALA A 87 0.24 9.38 -10.66
C ALA A 87 1.52 9.57 -11.50
N PRO A 88 2.69 9.75 -10.89
CA PRO A 88 3.79 10.51 -11.51
C PRO A 88 4.46 9.85 -12.71
N GLU A 89 4.27 8.60 -13.02
CA GLU A 89 4.98 7.98 -14.14
C GLU A 89 4.14 6.98 -14.95
N GLN A 90 3.00 6.61 -14.46
CA GLN A 90 2.12 5.65 -15.13
C GLN A 90 0.69 5.96 -14.70
N SER A 91 -0.13 6.45 -15.60
CA SER A 91 -1.57 6.71 -15.40
C SER A 91 -2.33 5.40 -15.13
N ARG A 92 -2.03 4.75 -14.03
CA ARG A 92 -2.69 3.50 -13.61
C ARG A 92 -3.98 3.80 -12.88
N PRO A 93 -4.97 2.92 -12.92
CA PRO A 93 -6.22 3.09 -12.20
C PRO A 93 -6.05 2.67 -10.73
N LYS A 94 -5.22 3.39 -10.01
CA LYS A 94 -5.02 3.26 -8.56
C LYS A 94 -4.61 4.61 -7.98
N ALA A 95 -5.15 4.98 -6.82
CA ALA A 95 -4.79 6.19 -6.11
C ALA A 95 -4.01 5.86 -4.83
N ASP A 96 -2.81 6.43 -4.71
CA ASP A 96 -2.02 6.44 -3.47
C ASP A 96 -2.10 7.85 -2.88
N LEU A 97 -2.80 7.97 -1.76
CA LEU A 97 -3.23 9.25 -1.20
C LEU A 97 -2.27 9.77 -0.12
N GLY A 98 -1.24 8.97 0.21
CA GLY A 98 -0.33 9.32 1.30
C GLY A 98 -0.99 9.26 2.67
N ASP A 99 -0.50 10.08 3.61
CA ASP A 99 -0.98 10.14 4.98
C ASP A 99 -1.57 11.51 5.34
N GLY A 100 -2.42 11.52 6.38
CA GLY A 100 -3.07 12.73 6.87
C GLY A 100 -4.34 12.41 7.65
N THR A 101 -4.99 13.45 8.19
CA THR A 101 -6.22 13.32 9.00
C THR A 101 -7.36 14.21 8.52
N THR A 102 -7.12 15.09 7.56
CA THR A 102 -8.11 16.08 7.10
C THR A 102 -8.93 15.59 5.89
N GLY A 103 -8.53 14.48 5.29
CA GLY A 103 -9.13 13.92 4.10
C GLY A 103 -8.23 14.02 2.87
N TRP A 104 -8.72 13.48 1.77
CA TRP A 104 -7.98 13.37 0.51
C TRP A 104 -8.88 13.69 -0.67
N HIS A 105 -8.25 14.17 -1.72
CA HIS A 105 -8.86 14.35 -3.03
C HIS A 105 -8.03 13.64 -4.10
N PHE A 106 -8.69 13.00 -5.06
CA PHE A 106 -8.06 12.50 -6.28
C PHE A 106 -9.05 12.49 -7.44
N ASP A 107 -8.51 12.53 -8.64
CA ASP A 107 -9.29 12.55 -9.87
C ASP A 107 -9.13 11.24 -10.63
N VAL A 108 -10.26 10.70 -11.12
CA VAL A 108 -10.30 9.56 -12.02
C VAL A 108 -10.79 10.04 -13.39
N THR A 109 -10.00 9.81 -14.42
CA THR A 109 -10.40 10.03 -15.81
C THR A 109 -10.83 8.72 -16.44
N LEU A 110 -12.04 8.68 -16.98
CA LEU A 110 -12.53 7.59 -17.82
C LEU A 110 -12.30 7.96 -19.29
N HIS A 111 -11.58 7.10 -20.00
CA HIS A 111 -11.28 7.24 -21.43
C HIS A 111 -12.15 6.28 -22.22
N ASN A 112 -12.93 6.78 -23.18
CA ASN A 112 -13.76 5.97 -24.06
C ASN A 112 -13.19 5.99 -25.49
N LEU A 113 -12.74 4.85 -25.96
CA LEU A 113 -12.19 4.69 -27.29
C LEU A 113 -13.25 4.40 -28.34
N SER A 114 -14.47 4.03 -27.93
CA SER A 114 -15.56 3.67 -28.86
C SER A 114 -16.27 4.90 -29.40
N GLY A 115 -16.91 4.75 -30.56
CA GLY A 115 -17.77 5.77 -31.16
C GLY A 115 -19.16 5.90 -30.49
N VAL A 116 -19.39 5.25 -29.35
CA VAL A 116 -20.65 5.27 -28.60
C VAL A 116 -20.38 5.75 -27.18
N GLU A 117 -21.23 6.64 -26.67
CA GLU A 117 -21.14 7.09 -25.28
C GLU A 117 -21.37 5.92 -24.29
N ALA A 118 -20.76 6.00 -23.13
CA ALA A 118 -20.91 5.03 -22.05
C ALA A 118 -21.29 5.69 -20.74
N THR A 119 -22.33 5.21 -20.09
CA THR A 119 -22.81 5.73 -18.81
C THR A 119 -22.57 4.72 -17.69
N TYR A 120 -22.09 5.23 -16.55
CA TYR A 120 -21.79 4.46 -15.35
C TYR A 120 -22.45 5.09 -14.13
N GLU A 121 -22.94 4.26 -13.22
CA GLU A 121 -23.34 4.67 -11.87
C GLU A 121 -22.17 4.54 -10.91
N LEU A 122 -21.97 5.57 -10.07
CA LEU A 122 -20.86 5.62 -9.11
C LEU A 122 -21.28 5.07 -7.75
N SER A 123 -20.38 4.28 -7.17
CA SER A 123 -20.45 3.90 -5.76
C SER A 123 -19.03 3.78 -5.19
N SER A 124 -18.91 3.91 -3.88
CA SER A 124 -17.59 3.81 -3.23
C SER A 124 -17.73 3.16 -1.85
N GLN A 125 -16.65 2.57 -1.36
CA GLN A 125 -16.52 2.12 0.01
C GLN A 125 -15.29 2.77 0.65
N ALA A 126 -15.36 3.06 1.95
CA ALA A 126 -14.27 3.55 2.78
C ALA A 126 -13.94 2.50 3.83
N LEU A 127 -12.94 1.70 3.58
CA LEU A 127 -12.61 0.50 4.35
C LEU A 127 -11.51 0.79 5.36
N SER A 128 -11.67 0.27 6.58
CA SER A 128 -10.60 0.17 7.55
C SER A 128 -10.66 -1.18 8.25
N GLU A 129 -9.49 -1.75 8.56
CA GLU A 129 -9.40 -3.05 9.22
C GLU A 129 -10.08 -3.03 10.58
N ILE A 130 -10.75 -4.14 10.90
CA ILE A 130 -11.37 -4.35 12.20
C ILE A 130 -10.28 -4.71 13.21
N VAL A 131 -10.35 -4.12 14.39
CA VAL A 131 -9.46 -4.41 15.52
C VAL A 131 -10.21 -5.24 16.55
N GLU A 132 -9.69 -6.43 16.85
CA GLU A 132 -10.22 -7.32 17.88
C GLU A 132 -9.10 -7.76 18.84
N GLY A 133 -9.34 -7.63 20.14
CA GLY A 133 -8.35 -7.98 21.15
C GLY A 133 -7.01 -7.22 21.04
N GLY A 134 -7.00 -6.04 20.41
CA GLY A 134 -5.81 -5.21 20.18
C GLY A 134 -5.02 -5.59 18.94
N PHE A 135 -5.55 -6.46 18.08
CA PHE A 135 -4.91 -6.89 16.84
C PHE A 135 -5.79 -6.55 15.63
N PHE A 136 -5.15 -6.20 14.50
CA PHE A 136 -5.86 -6.10 13.23
C PHE A 136 -6.29 -7.48 12.76
N THR A 137 -7.53 -7.58 12.32
CA THR A 137 -8.06 -8.78 11.68
C THR A 137 -7.84 -8.73 10.17
N GLU A 138 -8.20 -9.81 9.48
CA GLU A 138 -8.21 -9.81 8.01
C GLU A 138 -9.45 -9.11 7.41
N HIS A 139 -10.43 -8.79 8.25
CA HIS A 139 -11.71 -8.21 7.86
C HIS A 139 -11.67 -6.68 7.91
N SER A 140 -12.51 -6.06 7.09
CA SER A 140 -12.63 -4.60 7.03
C SER A 140 -14.08 -4.16 7.23
N SER A 141 -14.27 -3.03 7.92
CA SER A 141 -15.56 -2.35 8.00
C SER A 141 -15.62 -1.23 6.97
N ASP A 142 -16.78 -1.05 6.34
CA ASP A 142 -17.08 0.13 5.54
C ASP A 142 -17.54 1.27 6.44
N TRP A 143 -16.79 2.35 6.42
CA TRP A 143 -17.03 3.57 7.20
C TRP A 143 -17.82 4.63 6.43
N ARG A 144 -18.12 4.40 5.16
CA ARG A 144 -18.90 5.35 4.38
C ARG A 144 -20.29 5.55 4.98
N GLY A 145 -20.70 6.82 5.11
CA GLY A 145 -21.98 7.21 5.70
C GLY A 145 -22.09 6.99 7.20
N ARG A 146 -21.06 6.40 7.85
CA ARG A 146 -21.02 6.15 9.29
C ARG A 146 -19.94 6.96 10.01
N GLY A 147 -18.95 7.42 9.34
CA GLY A 147 -17.84 8.20 9.93
C GLY A 147 -16.88 8.70 8.88
N VAL A 148 -17.11 8.35 7.60
CA VAL A 148 -16.37 8.84 6.44
C VAL A 148 -17.38 9.27 5.38
N GLU A 149 -17.26 10.49 4.91
CA GLU A 149 -18.04 11.00 3.78
C GLU A 149 -17.22 10.85 2.50
N ILE A 150 -17.89 10.40 1.42
CA ILE A 150 -17.31 10.39 0.07
C ILE A 150 -18.21 11.22 -0.83
N ARG A 151 -17.61 12.21 -1.49
CA ARG A 151 -18.30 13.09 -2.45
C ARG A 151 -17.69 13.00 -3.82
N TYR A 152 -18.52 13.22 -4.84
CA TYR A 152 -18.11 13.26 -6.23
C TYR A 152 -18.23 14.69 -6.79
N SER A 153 -17.39 15.01 -7.76
CA SER A 153 -17.39 16.30 -8.44
C SER A 153 -17.00 16.15 -9.92
N GLY A 154 -16.84 17.26 -10.62
CA GLY A 154 -16.45 17.25 -12.03
C GLY A 154 -17.53 16.67 -12.95
N GLY A 155 -17.24 15.56 -13.67
CA GLY A 155 -18.16 14.92 -14.60
C GLY A 155 -19.28 14.10 -13.96
N ALA A 156 -19.33 13.98 -12.63
CA ALA A 156 -20.41 13.29 -11.93
C ALA A 156 -21.71 14.09 -11.97
N SER A 157 -22.85 13.40 -12.13
CA SER A 157 -24.18 14.03 -12.20
C SER A 157 -24.70 14.55 -10.86
N ALA A 158 -24.13 14.04 -9.75
CA ALA A 158 -24.46 14.41 -8.38
C ALA A 158 -23.24 14.25 -7.47
N VAL A 159 -23.30 14.84 -6.27
CA VAL A 159 -22.18 14.84 -5.31
C VAL A 159 -22.17 13.64 -4.36
N ALA A 160 -23.17 12.77 -4.43
CA ALA A 160 -23.35 11.66 -3.50
C ALA A 160 -23.55 10.33 -4.25
N GLU A 161 -23.78 9.28 -3.48
CA GLU A 161 -24.09 7.97 -4.01
C GLU A 161 -25.29 7.97 -4.97
N GLY A 162 -25.27 7.10 -5.97
CA GLY A 162 -26.21 7.12 -7.07
C GLY A 162 -25.91 8.18 -8.15
N ALA A 163 -24.81 8.93 -8.00
CA ALA A 163 -24.29 9.76 -9.06
C ALA A 163 -23.98 8.92 -10.30
N SER A 164 -24.17 9.48 -11.46
CA SER A 164 -23.77 8.88 -12.73
C SER A 164 -22.75 9.72 -13.43
N VAL A 165 -21.99 9.10 -14.32
CA VAL A 165 -21.05 9.76 -15.23
C VAL A 165 -21.27 9.23 -16.62
N THR A 166 -21.34 10.12 -17.60
CA THR A 166 -21.44 9.76 -19.02
C THR A 166 -20.13 10.14 -19.71
N VAL A 167 -19.47 9.13 -20.26
CA VAL A 167 -18.21 9.26 -20.99
C VAL A 167 -18.54 9.44 -22.47
N PRO A 168 -18.24 10.57 -23.08
CA PRO A 168 -18.61 10.80 -24.48
C PRO A 168 -17.92 9.83 -25.43
N ALA A 169 -18.54 9.62 -26.59
CA ALA A 169 -17.96 8.82 -27.65
C ALA A 169 -16.58 9.38 -28.06
N SER A 170 -15.57 8.50 -28.19
CA SER A 170 -14.19 8.86 -28.55
C SER A 170 -13.64 10.03 -27.72
N GLY A 171 -14.00 10.07 -26.43
CA GLY A 171 -13.67 11.16 -25.52
C GLY A 171 -13.35 10.68 -24.11
N GLU A 172 -13.26 11.63 -23.22
CA GLU A 172 -12.94 11.38 -21.82
C GLU A 172 -13.74 12.26 -20.88
N VAL A 173 -13.86 11.85 -19.64
CA VAL A 173 -14.46 12.64 -18.56
C VAL A 173 -13.71 12.37 -17.26
N THR A 174 -13.52 13.42 -16.48
CA THR A 174 -12.85 13.33 -15.18
C THR A 174 -13.87 13.50 -14.06
N VAL A 175 -13.82 12.59 -13.09
CA VAL A 175 -14.59 12.63 -11.84
C VAL A 175 -13.63 12.86 -10.69
N GLY A 176 -13.87 13.91 -9.91
CA GLY A 176 -13.17 14.17 -8.64
C GLY A 176 -13.81 13.37 -7.52
N ILE A 177 -12.99 12.82 -6.65
CA ILE A 177 -13.40 12.04 -5.48
C ILE A 177 -12.80 12.68 -4.23
N ASP A 178 -13.67 13.15 -3.33
CA ASP A 178 -13.30 13.69 -2.01
C ASP A 178 -13.65 12.68 -0.93
N ILE A 179 -12.67 12.32 -0.10
CA ILE A 179 -12.82 11.42 1.03
C ILE A 179 -12.56 12.21 2.30
N THR A 180 -13.58 12.37 3.14
CA THR A 180 -13.51 13.20 4.35
C THR A 180 -13.81 12.36 5.59
N PRO A 181 -12.78 12.00 6.38
CA PRO A 181 -12.98 11.36 7.67
C PRO A 181 -13.64 12.32 8.65
N GLY A 182 -14.67 11.83 9.36
CA GLY A 182 -15.39 12.60 10.36
C GLY A 182 -15.03 12.23 11.80
N ALA A 183 -15.69 12.87 12.75
CA ALA A 183 -15.40 12.72 14.19
C ALA A 183 -15.57 11.29 14.73
N GLU A 184 -16.53 10.54 14.20
CA GLU A 184 -16.75 9.14 14.63
C GLU A 184 -15.57 8.24 14.23
N PHE A 185 -15.09 8.36 12.99
CA PHE A 185 -13.92 7.62 12.53
C PHE A 185 -12.65 8.05 13.30
N ALA A 186 -12.47 9.36 13.51
CA ALA A 186 -11.35 9.88 14.29
C ALA A 186 -11.33 9.33 15.72
N SER A 187 -12.50 9.24 16.37
CA SER A 187 -12.64 8.68 17.72
C SER A 187 -12.32 7.19 17.75
N TYR A 188 -12.78 6.44 16.75
CA TYR A 188 -12.43 5.02 16.61
C TYR A 188 -10.91 4.81 16.49
N VAL A 189 -10.26 5.59 15.63
CA VAL A 189 -8.80 5.50 15.45
C VAL A 189 -8.05 5.84 16.73
N ALA A 190 -8.44 6.92 17.42
CA ALA A 190 -7.79 7.32 18.67
C ALA A 190 -7.89 6.24 19.78
N GLN A 191 -8.97 5.49 19.81
CA GLN A 191 -9.20 4.43 20.80
C GLN A 191 -8.52 3.10 20.45
N ASN A 192 -8.49 2.72 19.17
CA ASN A 192 -8.11 1.38 18.74
C ASN A 192 -6.75 1.33 18.05
N THR A 193 -6.34 2.41 17.38
CA THR A 193 -5.13 2.46 16.56
C THR A 193 -4.40 3.80 16.71
N PRO A 194 -3.84 4.11 17.90
CA PRO A 194 -3.31 5.44 18.21
C PRO A 194 -2.10 5.87 17.36
N ASN A 195 -1.51 4.93 16.61
CA ASN A 195 -0.46 5.21 15.62
C ASN A 195 -1.02 5.46 14.20
N GLY A 196 -2.33 5.45 14.04
CA GLY A 196 -3.02 5.56 12.76
C GLY A 196 -3.47 4.22 12.20
N THR A 197 -4.25 4.28 11.13
CA THR A 197 -4.76 3.11 10.42
C THR A 197 -4.90 3.41 8.93
N PHE A 198 -4.96 2.38 8.11
CA PHE A 198 -5.30 2.57 6.71
C PHE A 198 -6.80 2.88 6.55
N LEU A 199 -7.08 3.85 5.69
CA LEU A 199 -8.41 4.12 5.14
C LEU A 199 -8.28 3.95 3.62
N ASP A 200 -8.82 2.85 3.14
CA ASP A 200 -8.69 2.44 1.74
C ASP A 200 -10.05 2.05 1.16
N GLY A 201 -10.09 1.61 -0.07
CA GLY A 201 -11.35 1.18 -0.67
C GLY A 201 -11.32 1.19 -2.17
N PHE A 202 -12.54 1.23 -2.73
CA PHE A 202 -12.76 1.23 -4.16
C PHE A 202 -13.76 2.30 -4.55
N VAL A 203 -13.49 2.98 -5.66
CA VAL A 203 -14.50 3.72 -6.42
C VAL A 203 -14.95 2.80 -7.55
N ARG A 204 -16.24 2.50 -7.62
CA ARG A 204 -16.83 1.64 -8.64
C ARG A 204 -17.67 2.45 -9.61
N PHE A 205 -17.62 2.04 -10.85
CA PHE A 205 -18.38 2.55 -11.97
C PHE A 205 -19.19 1.39 -12.56
N ALA A 206 -20.44 1.24 -12.09
CA ALA A 206 -21.34 0.18 -12.56
C ALA A 206 -21.92 0.56 -13.93
N SER A 207 -21.66 -0.22 -14.94
CA SER A 207 -22.06 0.06 -16.31
C SER A 207 -23.58 0.09 -16.48
N LYS A 208 -24.08 1.12 -17.14
CA LYS A 208 -25.49 1.22 -17.62
C LYS A 208 -25.56 1.07 -19.14
N THR A 209 -24.44 0.87 -19.81
CA THR A 209 -24.35 0.71 -21.26
C THR A 209 -24.09 -0.74 -21.63
N GLY A 210 -24.97 -1.34 -22.43
CA GLY A 210 -24.84 -2.72 -22.85
C GLY A 210 -23.48 -2.97 -23.55
N GLY A 211 -22.84 -4.10 -23.23
CA GLY A 211 -21.55 -4.47 -23.79
C GLY A 211 -20.33 -3.80 -23.15
N GLN A 212 -20.51 -2.86 -22.22
CA GLN A 212 -19.41 -2.31 -21.42
C GLN A 212 -19.39 -2.97 -20.03
N PRO A 213 -18.24 -3.45 -19.56
CA PRO A 213 -18.12 -4.01 -18.21
C PRO A 213 -18.11 -2.90 -17.15
N ASP A 214 -18.35 -3.30 -15.90
CA ASP A 214 -18.10 -2.48 -14.74
C ASP A 214 -16.61 -2.14 -14.63
N LEU A 215 -16.33 -0.97 -14.01
CA LEU A 215 -14.95 -0.54 -13.73
C LEU A 215 -14.77 -0.30 -12.24
N ALA A 216 -13.53 -0.46 -11.76
CA ALA A 216 -13.17 -0.18 -10.38
C ALA A 216 -11.78 0.46 -10.29
N VAL A 217 -11.63 1.39 -9.34
CA VAL A 217 -10.36 2.04 -9.03
C VAL A 217 -10.10 1.90 -7.54
N PRO A 218 -9.09 1.12 -7.12
CA PRO A 218 -8.67 1.06 -5.74
C PRO A 218 -7.96 2.34 -5.31
N TYR A 219 -8.15 2.72 -4.06
CA TYR A 219 -7.42 3.80 -3.44
C TYR A 219 -6.88 3.40 -2.06
N LEU A 220 -5.81 4.04 -1.63
CA LEU A 220 -5.14 3.78 -0.36
C LEU A 220 -4.70 5.10 0.28
N GLY A 221 -5.19 5.39 1.49
CA GLY A 221 -4.73 6.46 2.36
C GLY A 221 -4.35 5.93 3.73
N PHE A 222 -3.52 6.64 4.45
CA PHE A 222 -3.21 6.35 5.85
C PHE A 222 -3.73 7.48 6.73
N TYR A 223 -4.73 7.17 7.55
CA TYR A 223 -5.28 8.13 8.52
C TYR A 223 -4.38 8.22 9.73
N GLY A 224 -3.58 9.27 9.81
CA GLY A 224 -2.58 9.48 10.83
C GLY A 224 -1.33 10.15 10.27
N ASP A 225 -0.24 10.04 11.00
CA ASP A 225 1.11 10.40 10.58
C ASP A 225 1.93 9.11 10.43
N TRP A 226 2.29 8.78 9.20
CA TRP A 226 3.10 7.59 8.90
C TRP A 226 4.46 7.63 9.59
N GLY A 227 4.96 8.83 9.86
CA GLY A 227 6.21 9.05 10.58
C GLY A 227 6.13 8.81 12.08
N LYS A 228 4.94 8.83 12.69
CA LYS A 228 4.75 8.79 14.14
C LYS A 228 5.14 7.45 14.78
N ALA A 229 4.80 6.33 14.16
CA ALA A 229 5.15 5.02 14.69
C ALA A 229 6.65 4.76 14.55
N PRO A 230 7.32 4.12 15.53
CA PRO A 230 8.73 3.84 15.45
C PRO A 230 9.08 2.99 14.22
N ILE A 231 10.17 3.36 13.56
CA ILE A 231 10.69 2.60 12.42
C ILE A 231 11.58 1.46 12.93
N PHE A 232 12.34 1.71 13.98
CA PHE A 232 13.27 0.74 14.53
C PHE A 232 12.63 -0.08 15.65
N ASP A 233 12.95 -1.36 15.67
CA ASP A 233 12.62 -2.25 16.77
C ASP A 233 13.44 -1.87 18.02
N ALA A 234 13.00 -2.36 19.17
CA ALA A 234 13.64 -2.08 20.46
C ALA A 234 15.12 -2.46 20.47
N LEU A 235 15.89 -1.77 21.31
CA LEU A 235 17.27 -2.14 21.57
C LEU A 235 17.32 -3.48 22.32
N ALA A 236 18.31 -4.29 22.01
CA ALA A 236 18.53 -5.57 22.68
C ALA A 236 18.72 -5.44 24.20
N SER A 237 19.18 -4.26 24.66
CA SER A 237 19.36 -3.94 26.08
C SER A 237 18.03 -3.59 26.80
N GLU A 238 17.01 -3.20 26.07
CA GLU A 238 15.74 -2.74 26.65
C GLU A 238 14.70 -3.88 26.73
N GLY A 239 14.86 -4.90 25.88
CA GLY A 239 13.87 -5.96 25.72
C GLY A 239 12.66 -5.52 24.90
N GLY A 240 11.70 -6.45 24.70
CA GLY A 240 10.47 -6.15 23.99
C GLY A 240 10.59 -6.05 22.47
N ALA A 241 11.68 -6.52 21.88
CA ALA A 241 11.83 -6.59 20.43
C ALA A 241 10.79 -7.51 19.79
N HIS A 242 10.18 -7.06 18.69
CA HIS A 242 9.14 -7.81 17.96
C HIS A 242 9.72 -8.70 16.86
N THR A 243 10.78 -8.24 16.19
CA THR A 243 11.39 -8.96 15.06
C THR A 243 12.85 -9.30 15.35
N LEU A 244 13.73 -8.34 15.20
CA LEU A 244 15.15 -8.46 15.46
C LEU A 244 15.61 -7.29 16.32
N ALA A 245 16.03 -7.57 17.55
CA ALA A 245 16.54 -6.54 18.44
C ALA A 245 17.69 -5.75 17.79
N SER A 246 17.57 -4.44 17.80
CA SER A 246 18.65 -3.56 17.35
C SER A 246 19.81 -3.63 18.34
N GLY A 247 21.04 -3.71 17.86
CA GLY A 247 22.22 -3.83 18.72
C GLY A 247 23.52 -3.92 17.94
N ILE A 248 24.62 -4.05 18.70
CA ILE A 248 25.96 -4.25 18.14
C ILE A 248 26.36 -5.69 18.32
N TYR A 249 26.77 -6.32 17.24
CA TYR A 249 27.13 -7.72 17.19
C TYR A 249 28.62 -7.89 16.83
N ASN A 250 29.19 -9.00 17.25
CA ASN A 250 30.49 -9.44 16.74
C ASN A 250 30.32 -9.81 15.25
N GLY A 251 31.05 -9.13 14.39
CA GLY A 251 30.95 -9.32 12.94
C GLY A 251 31.41 -10.71 12.47
N THR A 252 32.26 -11.39 13.26
CA THR A 252 32.78 -12.73 12.95
C THR A 252 31.86 -13.83 13.46
N THR A 253 31.39 -13.73 14.71
CA THR A 253 30.62 -14.80 15.37
C THR A 253 29.12 -14.59 15.32
N GLY A 254 28.65 -13.37 15.01
CA GLY A 254 27.24 -13.00 15.04
C GLY A 254 26.65 -12.88 16.45
N GLN A 255 27.46 -12.93 17.49
CA GLN A 255 26.98 -12.78 18.87
C GLN A 255 26.68 -11.33 19.20
N LEU A 256 25.58 -11.09 19.93
CA LEU A 256 25.25 -9.79 20.49
C LEU A 256 26.33 -9.39 21.50
N LEU A 257 26.86 -8.18 21.36
CA LEU A 257 27.84 -7.61 22.27
C LEU A 257 27.16 -6.89 23.46
N GLY A 258 27.95 -6.54 24.45
CA GLY A 258 27.45 -5.94 25.69
C GLY A 258 26.84 -6.96 26.66
N TYR A 259 26.93 -8.23 26.35
CA TYR A 259 26.37 -9.30 27.16
C TYR A 259 27.28 -9.59 28.36
N ASN A 260 26.73 -9.58 29.59
CA ASN A 260 27.46 -9.96 30.76
C ASN A 260 27.11 -11.42 31.14
N PRO A 261 28.05 -12.39 30.94
CA PRO A 261 27.78 -13.78 31.21
C PRO A 261 27.65 -14.11 32.74
N LEU A 262 28.04 -13.17 33.58
CA LEU A 262 27.98 -13.33 35.04
C LEU A 262 26.60 -12.94 35.60
N VAL A 263 25.79 -12.22 34.84
CA VAL A 263 24.40 -11.87 35.19
C VAL A 263 23.46 -12.89 34.58
N LYS A 264 22.96 -13.81 35.39
CA LYS A 264 21.96 -14.78 34.97
C LYS A 264 20.58 -14.10 34.95
N ALA A 265 20.05 -13.84 33.78
CA ALA A 265 18.62 -13.54 33.65
C ALA A 265 17.79 -14.85 33.78
N ALA A 266 16.49 -14.73 33.98
CA ALA A 266 15.57 -15.87 34.15
C ALA A 266 15.60 -16.86 32.96
N ASN A 267 16.02 -16.42 31.79
CA ASN A 267 16.17 -17.23 30.56
C ASN A 267 17.59 -17.76 30.31
N ARG A 268 18.47 -17.75 31.31
CA ARG A 268 19.89 -18.15 31.24
C ARG A 268 20.78 -17.30 30.31
N ARG A 269 20.27 -16.20 29.80
CA ARG A 269 21.05 -15.19 29.06
C ARG A 269 21.11 -13.93 29.93
N GLY A 270 22.29 -13.40 30.21
CA GLY A 270 22.43 -12.15 30.94
C GLY A 270 21.78 -10.99 30.15
N ALA A 271 21.44 -9.91 30.83
CA ALA A 271 20.98 -8.71 30.15
C ALA A 271 22.16 -8.03 29.42
N PRO A 272 21.99 -7.59 28.16
CA PRO A 272 22.98 -6.78 27.49
C PRO A 272 23.18 -5.46 28.24
N ASN A 273 24.43 -5.03 28.38
CA ASN A 273 24.76 -3.71 28.90
C ASN A 273 25.43 -2.89 27.79
N PRO A 274 24.79 -1.89 27.23
CA PRO A 274 25.34 -1.11 26.12
C PRO A 274 26.60 -0.32 26.48
N ASP A 275 26.87 -0.10 27.77
CA ASP A 275 28.04 0.62 28.25
C ASP A 275 29.30 -0.28 28.36
N ARG A 276 29.19 -1.56 28.05
CA ARG A 276 30.26 -2.55 28.25
C ARG A 276 30.63 -3.30 26.97
N TYR A 277 30.99 -2.58 25.94
CA TYR A 277 31.58 -3.18 24.75
C TYR A 277 33.10 -3.25 24.86
N VAL A 278 33.64 -4.44 24.64
CA VAL A 278 35.08 -4.65 24.53
C VAL A 278 35.38 -4.98 23.07
N ILE A 279 36.25 -4.18 22.48
CA ILE A 279 36.77 -4.41 21.12
C ILE A 279 38.30 -4.46 21.19
N SER A 280 38.90 -5.24 20.30
CA SER A 280 40.34 -5.38 20.21
C SER A 280 40.83 -5.18 18.77
N ARG A 281 42.06 -4.77 18.61
CA ARG A 281 42.75 -4.76 17.31
C ARG A 281 43.38 -6.12 16.98
N SER A 282 43.36 -7.07 17.92
CA SER A 282 43.97 -8.37 17.76
C SER A 282 43.02 -9.47 18.13
N GLU A 283 42.89 -10.45 17.27
CA GLU A 283 42.12 -11.69 17.52
C GLU A 283 42.68 -12.52 18.67
N ALA A 284 43.95 -12.41 18.97
CA ALA A 284 44.61 -13.11 20.06
C ALA A 284 44.07 -12.74 21.44
N SER A 285 43.35 -11.63 21.58
CA SER A 285 42.72 -11.19 22.83
C SER A 285 41.40 -11.93 23.13
N GLY A 286 40.84 -12.64 22.16
CA GLY A 286 39.49 -13.22 22.24
C GLY A 286 38.35 -12.20 22.21
N ALA A 287 38.64 -10.92 22.15
CA ALA A 287 37.64 -9.88 21.99
C ALA A 287 37.34 -9.65 20.50
N PRO A 288 36.10 -9.23 20.15
CA PRO A 288 35.75 -8.96 18.76
C PRO A 288 36.62 -7.88 18.14
N THR A 289 37.08 -8.11 16.92
CA THR A 289 37.85 -7.17 16.09
C THR A 289 36.97 -6.48 15.04
N VAL A 290 35.80 -7.04 14.77
CA VAL A 290 34.81 -6.52 13.80
C VAL A 290 33.49 -6.30 14.51
N LEU A 291 32.97 -5.08 14.40
CA LEU A 291 31.64 -4.72 14.88
C LEU A 291 30.64 -4.73 13.72
N ALA A 292 29.51 -5.37 13.94
CA ALA A 292 28.40 -5.40 13.02
C ALA A 292 27.15 -4.80 13.70
N PRO A 293 26.86 -3.53 13.51
CA PRO A 293 25.58 -3.00 13.94
C PRO A 293 24.47 -3.66 13.13
N ARG A 294 23.43 -4.11 13.81
CA ARG A 294 22.22 -4.65 13.21
C ARG A 294 21.04 -3.87 13.73
N THR A 295 20.10 -3.60 12.84
CA THR A 295 18.90 -2.82 13.14
C THR A 295 17.70 -3.62 12.71
N GLY A 296 16.82 -3.93 13.64
CA GLY A 296 15.49 -4.44 13.32
C GLY A 296 14.62 -3.27 12.88
N THR A 297 13.90 -3.41 11.77
CA THR A 297 12.92 -2.42 11.32
C THR A 297 11.52 -2.99 11.40
N LEU A 298 10.59 -2.22 11.99
CA LEU A 298 9.18 -2.57 12.09
C LEU A 298 8.39 -2.20 10.84
N ARG A 299 8.97 -1.35 9.98
CA ARG A 299 8.37 -0.83 8.76
C ARG A 299 9.43 -0.71 7.68
N SER A 300 8.97 -0.64 6.43
CA SER A 300 9.85 -0.30 5.29
C SER A 300 10.41 1.11 5.46
N VAL A 301 11.67 1.28 5.10
CA VAL A 301 12.35 2.59 5.08
C VAL A 301 12.81 2.89 3.66
N HIS A 302 12.74 4.15 3.27
CA HIS A 302 13.24 4.59 1.96
C HIS A 302 14.77 4.65 1.94
N THR A 303 15.35 5.21 2.99
CA THR A 303 16.80 5.35 3.12
C THR A 303 17.23 5.01 4.54
N LEU A 304 18.27 4.21 4.68
CA LEU A 304 18.91 3.89 5.95
C LEU A 304 20.33 4.42 5.92
N ASN A 305 20.66 5.31 6.87
CA ASN A 305 22.02 5.85 7.05
C ASN A 305 22.64 5.25 8.32
N THR A 306 23.81 4.65 8.18
CA THR A 306 24.63 4.26 9.32
C THR A 306 25.73 5.28 9.51
N VAL A 307 25.77 5.92 10.67
CA VAL A 307 26.74 6.96 11.00
C VAL A 307 27.60 6.51 12.16
N TYR A 308 28.89 6.59 11.99
CA TYR A 308 29.85 6.42 13.08
C TYR A 308 30.32 7.81 13.54
N ALA A 309 30.12 8.07 14.82
CA ALA A 309 30.53 9.33 15.43
C ALA A 309 31.61 9.11 16.51
N ASN A 310 32.49 10.07 16.71
CA ASN A 310 33.42 10.09 17.84
C ASN A 310 32.71 10.53 19.15
N ALA A 311 33.44 10.53 20.26
CA ALA A 311 32.89 10.93 21.56
C ALA A 311 32.39 12.39 21.61
N ALA A 312 32.82 13.24 20.70
CA ALA A 312 32.35 14.62 20.55
C ALA A 312 31.12 14.74 19.63
N GLY A 313 30.56 13.63 19.16
CA GLY A 313 29.41 13.60 18.25
C GLY A 313 29.75 13.92 16.79
N GLN A 314 31.01 14.05 16.44
CA GLN A 314 31.40 14.33 15.06
C GLN A 314 31.40 13.05 14.23
N THR A 315 30.78 13.09 13.06
CA THR A 315 30.76 11.97 12.12
C THR A 315 32.17 11.67 11.61
N VAL A 316 32.60 10.42 11.82
CA VAL A 316 33.90 9.92 11.32
C VAL A 316 33.75 9.02 10.10
N ALA A 317 32.57 8.41 9.94
CA ALA A 317 32.18 7.66 8.75
C ALA A 317 30.66 7.65 8.61
N SER A 318 30.17 7.61 7.37
CA SER A 318 28.75 7.47 7.07
C SER A 318 28.55 6.57 5.86
N PHE A 319 27.60 5.68 5.96
CA PHE A 319 27.20 4.75 4.89
C PHE A 319 25.70 4.93 4.65
N ALA A 320 25.33 5.33 3.45
CA ALA A 320 23.94 5.44 3.02
C ALA A 320 23.57 4.25 2.10
N THR A 321 22.43 3.65 2.36
CA THR A 321 21.80 2.70 1.44
C THR A 321 20.52 3.31 0.91
N HIS A 322 20.42 3.44 -0.41
CA HIS A 322 19.24 3.96 -1.11
C HIS A 322 18.30 2.83 -1.55
N GLN A 323 18.17 1.79 -0.75
CA GLN A 323 17.25 0.69 -1.04
C GLN A 323 16.04 0.78 -0.11
N ALA A 324 14.84 0.58 -0.69
CA ALA A 324 13.65 0.34 0.10
C ALA A 324 13.83 -0.99 0.85
N TRP A 325 13.98 -0.94 2.15
CA TRP A 325 14.05 -2.11 3.01
C TRP A 325 12.63 -2.54 3.34
N LYS A 326 12.33 -3.80 3.11
CA LYS A 326 11.13 -4.40 3.68
C LYS A 326 11.37 -4.60 5.17
N SER A 327 10.32 -4.36 5.98
CA SER A 327 10.30 -4.88 7.35
C SER A 327 10.55 -6.39 7.27
N GLY A 328 11.43 -6.89 8.11
CA GLY A 328 11.63 -8.34 8.22
C GLY A 328 10.33 -8.99 8.69
N VAL A 329 9.70 -9.75 7.84
CA VAL A 329 8.71 -10.78 8.17
C VAL A 329 9.30 -12.07 7.69
#